data_48c520cf192302608cc26f63547bb989
#
_entry.id   48c520cf192302608cc26f63547bb989
#
_cell.length_a   1.000
_cell.length_b   1.000
_cell.length_c   1.000
_cell.angle_alpha   90.00
_cell.angle_beta   90.00
_cell.angle_gamma   90.00
#
_symmetry.space_group_name_H-M   'P 1'
#
loop_
_entity.id
_entity.type
_entity.pdbx_description
1 polymer ?
#
loop_
_entity_poly.entity_id
_entity_poly.type
_entity_poly.pdbx_seq_one_letter_code
_entity_poly.pdbx_strand_id
1 'polypeptide(L)'
;LHKAIRRQRQMCIRDSPNIVKFWWDVDRAVMEAVKYKHTTSSYGLTFSCRSGMLFITLPSGRNLAYVKPKVGTNKFGGECITYEGIGSTKKWERLDSYGPKFVENIVQATSRDILCYAMKTLRCCSIVMHIHDELVIEADPRMSLNALCEQMGRTPPWAKGLKLRADGYTTPFYKKD
;
A
#
# COMPACT_ATOMS: atom_id res chain seq x y z
N LEU A 1 -18.84 16.55 -8.42
CA LEU A 1 -17.86 15.46 -8.31
C LEU A 1 -17.81 14.87 -6.89
N HIS A 2 -17.72 15.70 -5.83
CA HIS A 2 -17.67 15.21 -4.44
C HIS A 2 -18.88 14.38 -3.98
N LYS A 3 -20.09 14.64 -4.49
CA LYS A 3 -21.28 13.84 -4.16
C LYS A 3 -21.27 12.44 -4.77
N ALA A 4 -20.72 12.28 -5.99
CA ALA A 4 -20.60 10.99 -6.66
C ALA A 4 -19.56 10.09 -5.95
N ILE A 5 -18.42 10.66 -5.55
CA ILE A 5 -17.37 9.95 -4.81
C ILE A 5 -17.87 9.49 -3.43
N ARG A 6 -18.67 10.30 -2.71
CA ARG A 6 -19.28 9.89 -1.45
C ARG A 6 -20.27 8.72 -1.61
N ARG A 7 -21.13 8.75 -2.65
CA ARG A 7 -22.07 7.65 -2.95
C ARG A 7 -21.33 6.36 -3.30
N GLN A 8 -20.30 6.43 -4.13
CA GLN A 8 -19.48 5.28 -4.51
C GLN A 8 -18.75 4.68 -3.29
N ARG A 9 -18.18 5.50 -2.38
CA ARG A 9 -17.62 5.03 -1.11
C ARG A 9 -18.66 4.34 -0.21
N GLN A 10 -19.86 4.90 -0.10
CA GLN A 10 -20.93 4.29 0.71
C GLN A 10 -21.42 2.96 0.12
N MET A 11 -21.49 2.84 -1.20
CA MET A 11 -21.79 1.56 -1.87
C MET A 11 -20.70 0.53 -1.59
N CYS A 12 -19.42 0.86 -1.80
CA CYS A 12 -18.32 -0.07 -1.52
C CYS A 12 -18.28 -0.53 -0.05
N ILE A 13 -18.55 0.34 0.91
CA ILE A 13 -18.60 0.00 2.33
C ILE A 13 -19.75 -0.96 2.62
N ARG A 14 -20.94 -0.72 2.05
CA ARG A 14 -22.12 -1.55 2.25
C ARG A 14 -22.00 -2.93 1.60
N ASP A 15 -21.37 -2.98 0.41
CA ASP A 15 -21.27 -4.18 -0.40
C ASP A 15 -20.03 -5.04 -0.06
N SER A 16 -19.13 -4.54 0.78
CA SER A 16 -17.88 -5.22 1.15
C SER A 16 -17.61 -5.17 2.66
N PRO A 17 -18.38 -5.89 3.48
CA PRO A 17 -18.24 -5.86 4.94
C PRO A 17 -16.85 -6.32 5.42
N ASN A 18 -16.17 -7.18 4.64
CA ASN A 18 -14.81 -7.63 4.95
C ASN A 18 -13.78 -6.49 4.88
N ILE A 19 -13.98 -5.50 4.01
CA ILE A 19 -13.09 -4.32 3.91
C ILE A 19 -13.23 -3.47 5.16
N VAL A 20 -14.47 -3.23 5.59
CA VAL A 20 -14.75 -2.46 6.83
C VAL A 20 -14.19 -3.18 8.05
N LYS A 21 -14.38 -4.50 8.12
CA LYS A 21 -13.81 -5.32 9.19
C LYS A 21 -12.28 -5.22 9.19
N PHE A 22 -11.64 -5.28 8.04
CA PHE A 22 -10.19 -5.13 7.90
C PHE A 22 -9.70 -3.78 8.41
N TRP A 23 -10.39 -2.67 8.11
CA TRP A 23 -10.03 -1.35 8.63
C TRP A 23 -9.98 -1.31 10.15
N TRP A 24 -10.98 -1.85 10.82
CA TRP A 24 -11.09 -1.80 12.27
C TRP A 24 -10.21 -2.83 12.97
N ASP A 25 -9.97 -3.98 12.35
CA ASP A 25 -9.03 -4.95 12.87
C ASP A 25 -7.58 -4.42 12.82
N VAL A 26 -7.21 -3.72 11.74
CA VAL A 26 -5.92 -3.02 11.63
C VAL A 26 -5.82 -1.89 12.66
N ASP A 27 -6.87 -1.08 12.81
CA ASP A 27 -6.90 0.00 13.81
C ASP A 27 -6.65 -0.53 15.21
N ARG A 28 -7.35 -1.59 15.59
CA ARG A 28 -7.20 -2.26 16.88
C ARG A 28 -5.78 -2.79 17.08
N ALA A 29 -5.23 -3.50 16.10
CA ALA A 29 -3.89 -4.06 16.17
C ALA A 29 -2.81 -2.97 16.32
N VAL A 30 -2.95 -1.85 15.59
CA VAL A 30 -2.06 -0.69 15.72
C VAL A 30 -2.20 -0.05 17.10
N MET A 31 -3.43 0.17 17.56
CA MET A 31 -3.72 0.76 18.88
C MET A 31 -3.09 -0.07 20.01
N GLU A 32 -3.28 -1.39 19.98
CA GLU A 32 -2.70 -2.31 20.95
C GLU A 32 -1.17 -2.28 20.93
N ALA A 33 -0.56 -2.34 19.74
CA ALA A 33 0.89 -2.28 19.59
C ALA A 33 1.47 -0.98 20.17
N VAL A 34 0.80 0.16 19.95
CA VAL A 34 1.27 1.45 20.47
C VAL A 34 1.03 1.60 21.96
N LYS A 35 -0.15 1.19 22.45
CA LYS A 35 -0.56 1.37 23.87
C LYS A 35 0.23 0.47 24.81
N TYR A 36 0.40 -0.79 24.45
CA TYR A 36 1.02 -1.80 25.32
C TYR A 36 2.46 -2.15 24.95
N LYS A 37 3.01 -1.56 23.88
CA LYS A 37 4.40 -1.78 23.43
C LYS A 37 4.75 -3.25 23.15
N HIS A 38 3.77 -4.05 22.72
CA HIS A 38 3.99 -5.41 22.30
C HIS A 38 3.74 -5.56 20.78
N THR A 39 4.17 -6.69 20.23
CA THR A 39 3.94 -7.00 18.83
C THR A 39 2.56 -7.62 18.65
N THR A 40 1.79 -7.09 17.69
CA THR A 40 0.50 -7.63 17.27
C THR A 40 0.56 -8.05 15.81
N SER A 41 -0.36 -8.89 15.37
CA SER A 41 -0.45 -9.31 13.97
C SER A 41 -1.90 -9.45 13.53
N SER A 42 -2.17 -9.12 12.26
CA SER A 42 -3.48 -9.23 11.63
C SER A 42 -3.33 -9.29 10.11
N TYR A 43 -4.02 -10.19 9.44
CA TYR A 43 -4.02 -10.34 7.97
C TYR A 43 -2.63 -10.46 7.32
N GLY A 44 -1.70 -11.16 7.97
CA GLY A 44 -0.33 -11.28 7.49
C GLY A 44 0.54 -10.03 7.67
N LEU A 45 0.02 -9.02 8.35
CA LEU A 45 0.74 -7.83 8.78
C LEU A 45 1.24 -8.00 10.20
N THR A 46 2.38 -7.40 10.52
CA THR A 46 2.91 -7.35 11.89
C THR A 46 3.08 -5.90 12.30
N PHE A 47 2.62 -5.56 13.50
CA PHE A 47 2.69 -4.23 14.07
C PHE A 47 3.58 -4.27 15.31
N SER A 48 4.65 -3.49 15.34
CA SER A 48 5.59 -3.48 16.47
C SER A 48 6.09 -2.08 16.78
N CYS A 49 6.21 -1.77 18.06
CA CYS A 49 6.79 -0.51 18.53
C CYS A 49 8.20 -0.77 19.05
N ARG A 50 9.20 -0.18 18.38
CA ARG A 50 10.62 -0.27 18.79
C ARG A 50 11.35 1.02 18.44
N SER A 51 12.36 1.37 19.23
CA SER A 51 13.21 2.54 18.97
C SER A 51 12.42 3.84 18.71
N GLY A 52 11.30 4.04 19.42
CA GLY A 52 10.47 5.24 19.27
C GLY A 52 9.64 5.30 17.98
N MET A 53 9.51 4.20 17.25
CA MET A 53 8.72 4.10 16.01
C MET A 53 7.70 2.96 16.08
N LEU A 54 6.58 3.14 15.41
CA LEU A 54 5.68 2.05 15.04
C LEU A 54 6.12 1.54 13.67
N PHE A 55 6.37 0.26 13.56
CA PHE A 55 6.60 -0.44 12.31
C PHE A 55 5.40 -1.30 11.94
N ILE A 56 4.95 -1.16 10.70
CA ILE A 56 3.99 -2.07 10.07
C ILE A 56 4.76 -2.88 9.05
N THR A 57 5.01 -4.15 9.35
CA THR A 57 5.68 -5.08 8.44
C THR A 57 4.66 -5.64 7.45
N LEU A 58 4.92 -5.41 6.17
CA LEU A 58 4.09 -5.88 5.06
C LEU A 58 4.39 -7.35 4.74
N PRO A 59 3.52 -8.06 4.00
CA PRO A 59 3.77 -9.43 3.56
C PRO A 59 5.06 -9.62 2.77
N SER A 60 5.53 -8.56 2.09
CA SER A 60 6.83 -8.52 1.38
C SER A 60 8.05 -8.51 2.31
N GLY A 61 7.85 -8.31 3.63
CA GLY A 61 8.90 -8.09 4.62
C GLY A 61 9.34 -6.62 4.76
N ARG A 62 8.86 -5.72 3.92
CA ARG A 62 9.14 -4.28 4.03
C ARG A 62 8.36 -3.65 5.18
N ASN A 63 8.95 -2.64 5.81
CA ASN A 63 8.32 -1.91 6.90
C ASN A 63 7.83 -0.52 6.47
N LEU A 64 6.63 -0.15 6.87
CA LEU A 64 6.20 1.23 7.01
C LEU A 64 6.57 1.71 8.42
N ALA A 65 7.11 2.92 8.53
CA ALA A 65 7.56 3.47 9.80
C ALA A 65 6.81 4.77 10.14
N TYR A 66 6.32 4.86 11.38
CA TYR A 66 5.64 6.04 11.92
C TYR A 66 6.40 6.52 13.14
N VAL A 67 6.85 7.78 13.11
CA VAL A 67 7.77 8.35 14.11
C VAL A 67 7.01 8.79 15.35
N LYS A 68 7.52 8.45 16.53
CA LYS A 68 6.99 8.82 17.86
C LYS A 68 5.48 8.58 17.99
N PRO A 69 5.00 7.34 17.74
CA PRO A 69 3.58 7.02 17.83
C PRO A 69 3.10 7.18 19.28
N LYS A 70 1.92 7.77 19.44
CA LYS A 70 1.24 7.93 20.73
C LYS A 70 -0.27 7.77 20.56
N VAL A 71 -0.94 7.30 21.59
CA VAL A 71 -2.38 7.44 21.69
C VAL A 71 -2.70 8.91 21.94
N GLY A 72 -3.60 9.45 21.19
CA GLY A 72 -4.09 10.82 21.28
C GLY A 72 -5.58 10.88 21.07
N THR A 73 -6.11 12.08 20.93
CA THR A 73 -7.54 12.32 20.69
C THR A 73 -7.71 12.99 19.33
N ASN A 74 -8.60 12.48 18.51
CA ASN A 74 -8.94 13.11 17.24
C ASN A 74 -9.85 14.33 17.45
N LYS A 75 -10.11 15.09 16.37
CA LYS A 75 -10.97 16.29 16.39
C LYS A 75 -12.42 16.03 16.79
N PHE A 76 -12.84 14.77 16.88
CA PHE A 76 -14.19 14.36 17.28
C PHE A 76 -14.25 13.82 18.73
N GLY A 77 -13.13 13.88 19.49
CA GLY A 77 -13.04 13.42 20.87
C GLY A 77 -12.76 11.92 21.03
N GLY A 78 -12.63 11.15 19.94
CA GLY A 78 -12.30 9.72 19.99
C GLY A 78 -10.81 9.45 20.10
N GLU A 79 -10.44 8.33 20.74
CA GLU A 79 -9.03 7.86 20.74
C GLU A 79 -8.56 7.59 19.32
N CYS A 80 -7.33 7.98 19.03
CA CYS A 80 -6.66 7.72 17.76
C CYS A 80 -5.16 7.58 17.95
N ILE A 81 -4.46 7.09 16.93
CA ILE A 81 -3.00 7.12 16.92
C ILE A 81 -2.53 8.44 16.32
N THR A 82 -1.59 9.07 16.99
CA THR A 82 -0.86 10.24 16.46
C THR A 82 0.60 9.89 16.28
N TYR A 83 1.23 10.49 15.27
CA TYR A 83 2.66 10.32 14.96
C TYR A 83 3.24 11.61 14.39
N GLU A 84 4.56 11.73 14.35
CA GLU A 84 5.23 12.87 13.76
C GLU A 84 5.57 12.60 12.29
N GLY A 85 5.32 13.58 11.43
CA GLY A 85 5.55 13.47 10.00
C GLY A 85 5.36 14.80 9.27
N ILE A 86 5.54 14.78 7.95
CA ILE A 86 5.32 15.96 7.10
C ILE A 86 3.82 16.07 6.82
N GLY A 87 3.20 17.14 7.28
CA GLY A 87 1.80 17.42 7.06
C GLY A 87 1.50 18.11 5.72
N SER A 88 0.24 18.52 5.55
CA SER A 88 -0.23 19.17 4.33
C SER A 88 0.47 20.50 4.02
N THR A 89 0.96 21.17 5.06
CA THR A 89 1.73 22.43 4.97
C THR A 89 3.21 22.21 4.62
N LYS A 90 3.61 20.97 4.34
CA LYS A 90 5.02 20.55 4.13
C LYS A 90 5.94 20.81 5.33
N LYS A 91 5.38 21.04 6.52
CA LYS A 91 6.12 21.17 7.78
C LYS A 91 6.06 19.87 8.57
N TRP A 92 7.08 19.64 9.41
CA TRP A 92 7.10 18.54 10.34
C TRP A 92 6.15 18.85 11.50
N GLU A 93 5.13 18.02 11.65
CA GLU A 93 4.06 18.23 12.63
C GLU A 93 3.50 16.89 13.14
N ARG A 94 2.68 16.96 14.17
CA ARG A 94 1.97 15.79 14.68
C ARG A 94 0.69 15.59 13.91
N LEU A 95 0.56 14.39 13.35
CA LEU A 95 -0.56 13.95 12.51
C LEU A 95 -1.37 12.91 13.25
N ASP A 96 -2.68 12.92 13.06
CA ASP A 96 -3.58 11.85 13.51
C ASP A 96 -3.79 10.82 12.40
N SER A 97 -4.02 9.55 12.79
CA SER A 97 -4.33 8.47 11.88
C SER A 97 -5.32 7.50 12.51
N TYR A 98 -5.95 6.71 11.67
CA TYR A 98 -7.01 5.77 12.02
C TYR A 98 -7.02 4.61 11.02
N GLY A 99 -7.77 3.54 11.31
CA GLY A 99 -7.75 2.29 10.57
C GLY A 99 -7.78 2.41 9.04
N PRO A 100 -8.78 3.07 8.44
CA PRO A 100 -8.82 3.31 6.99
C PRO A 100 -7.57 3.97 6.42
N LYS A 101 -6.95 4.90 7.16
CA LYS A 101 -5.73 5.59 6.71
C LYS A 101 -4.49 4.69 6.77
N PHE A 102 -4.39 3.87 7.80
CA PHE A 102 -3.34 2.84 7.86
C PHE A 102 -3.50 1.84 6.72
N VAL A 103 -4.73 1.36 6.46
CA VAL A 103 -5.01 0.41 5.39
C VAL A 103 -4.71 1.02 4.02
N GLU A 104 -5.05 2.30 3.78
CA GLU A 104 -4.66 3.01 2.55
C GLU A 104 -3.14 2.94 2.33
N ASN A 105 -2.35 3.29 3.34
CA ASN A 105 -0.89 3.26 3.25
C ASN A 105 -0.37 1.82 3.04
N ILE A 106 -0.94 0.83 3.71
CA ILE A 106 -0.58 -0.59 3.57
C ILE A 106 -0.84 -1.07 2.15
N VAL A 107 -2.03 -0.79 1.60
CA VAL A 107 -2.42 -1.22 0.25
C VAL A 107 -1.54 -0.56 -0.81
N GLN A 108 -1.32 0.77 -0.73
CA GLN A 108 -0.45 1.48 -1.65
C GLN A 108 0.99 0.95 -1.59
N ALA A 109 1.50 0.69 -0.38
CA ALA A 109 2.84 0.15 -0.22
C ALA A 109 2.96 -1.28 -0.75
N THR A 110 1.95 -2.12 -0.53
CA THR A 110 1.91 -3.49 -1.05
C THR A 110 1.84 -3.50 -2.58
N SER A 111 1.05 -2.62 -3.19
CA SER A 111 1.01 -2.45 -4.65
C SER A 111 2.37 -2.05 -5.21
N ARG A 112 3.08 -1.15 -4.52
CA ARG A 112 4.44 -0.79 -4.88
C ARG A 112 5.41 -1.98 -4.79
N ASP A 113 5.25 -2.84 -3.78
CA ASP A 113 6.09 -4.04 -3.63
C ASP A 113 5.84 -5.06 -4.74
N ILE A 114 4.59 -5.19 -5.21
CA ILE A 114 4.23 -6.01 -6.38
C ILE A 114 4.95 -5.50 -7.64
N LEU A 115 4.88 -4.19 -7.90
CA LEU A 115 5.58 -3.59 -9.04
C LEU A 115 7.10 -3.80 -8.94
N CYS A 116 7.68 -3.60 -7.76
CA CYS A 116 9.12 -3.84 -7.53
C CYS A 116 9.51 -5.31 -7.76
N TYR A 117 8.62 -6.25 -7.42
CA TYR A 117 8.83 -7.65 -7.73
C TYR A 117 8.82 -7.89 -9.25
N ALA A 118 7.86 -7.32 -9.99
CA ALA A 118 7.80 -7.39 -11.45
C ALA A 118 9.08 -6.81 -12.08
N MET A 119 9.52 -5.63 -11.65
CA MET A 119 10.78 -5.03 -12.11
C MET A 119 11.99 -5.95 -11.86
N LYS A 120 12.04 -6.59 -10.68
CA LYS A 120 13.11 -7.53 -10.35
C LYS A 120 13.11 -8.78 -11.25
N THR A 121 11.94 -9.28 -11.62
CA THR A 121 11.82 -10.44 -12.53
C THR A 121 12.11 -10.08 -13.99
N LEU A 122 11.91 -8.81 -14.37
CA LEU A 122 12.17 -8.25 -15.69
C LEU A 122 13.55 -7.54 -15.79
N ARG A 123 14.45 -7.79 -14.84
CA ARG A 123 15.77 -7.12 -14.77
C ARG A 123 16.67 -7.32 -15.98
N CYS A 124 16.40 -8.32 -16.81
CA CYS A 124 17.12 -8.57 -18.07
C CYS A 124 16.61 -7.66 -19.21
N CYS A 125 15.53 -6.94 -19.01
CA CYS A 125 14.95 -6.02 -19.97
C CYS A 125 15.41 -4.59 -19.68
N SER A 126 15.45 -3.74 -20.70
CA SER A 126 15.77 -2.31 -20.55
C SER A 126 14.54 -1.56 -20.04
N ILE A 127 14.33 -1.56 -18.71
CA ILE A 127 13.27 -0.79 -18.08
C ILE A 127 13.72 0.67 -18.01
N VAL A 128 13.12 1.54 -18.81
CA VAL A 128 13.50 2.96 -18.91
C VAL A 128 12.69 3.85 -17.97
N MET A 129 11.46 3.43 -17.60
CA MET A 129 10.61 4.19 -16.71
C MET A 129 9.58 3.28 -16.03
N HIS A 130 9.07 3.71 -14.87
CA HIS A 130 7.88 3.16 -14.25
C HIS A 130 6.98 4.29 -13.77
N ILE A 131 5.67 4.11 -13.89
CA ILE A 131 4.66 5.08 -13.48
C ILE A 131 3.53 4.33 -12.81
N HIS A 132 3.27 4.62 -11.52
CA HIS A 132 2.25 3.94 -10.71
C HIS A 132 2.36 2.41 -10.76
N ASP A 133 1.61 1.76 -11.63
CA ASP A 133 1.51 0.31 -11.87
C ASP A 133 2.01 -0.10 -13.26
N GLU A 134 2.57 0.84 -14.03
CA GLU A 134 3.08 0.64 -15.38
C GLU A 134 4.61 0.50 -15.41
N LEU A 135 5.11 -0.30 -16.37
CA LEU A 135 6.51 -0.37 -16.74
C LEU A 135 6.66 0.01 -18.22
N VAL A 136 7.61 0.90 -18.50
CA VAL A 136 8.00 1.23 -19.86
C VAL A 136 9.34 0.54 -20.13
N ILE A 137 9.34 -0.32 -21.14
CA ILE A 137 10.49 -1.14 -21.51
C ILE A 137 10.87 -0.79 -22.95
N GLU A 138 12.14 -0.42 -23.15
CA GLU A 138 12.73 -0.34 -24.48
C GLU A 138 13.11 -1.75 -24.91
N ALA A 139 12.43 -2.26 -25.93
CA ALA A 139 12.50 -3.67 -26.33
C ALA A 139 12.88 -3.84 -27.80
N ASP A 140 13.64 -4.89 -28.09
CA ASP A 140 13.84 -5.36 -29.47
C ASP A 140 12.46 -5.73 -30.08
N PRO A 141 12.18 -5.34 -31.35
CA PRO A 141 10.92 -5.69 -32.03
C PRO A 141 10.58 -7.18 -32.06
N ARG A 142 11.59 -8.05 -31.89
CA ARG A 142 11.42 -9.51 -31.81
C ARG A 142 10.96 -10.00 -30.44
N MET A 143 10.96 -9.14 -29.41
CA MET A 143 10.55 -9.52 -28.06
C MET A 143 9.03 -9.66 -27.99
N SER A 144 8.56 -10.78 -27.44
CA SER A 144 7.11 -11.03 -27.31
C SER A 144 6.49 -10.18 -26.21
N LEU A 145 5.55 -9.31 -26.56
CA LEU A 145 4.76 -8.52 -25.61
C LEU A 145 4.01 -9.43 -24.61
N ASN A 146 3.42 -10.53 -25.12
CA ASN A 146 2.68 -11.46 -24.24
C ASN A 146 3.60 -12.07 -23.18
N ALA A 147 4.82 -12.45 -23.52
CA ALA A 147 5.80 -12.98 -22.55
C ALA A 147 6.18 -11.94 -21.48
N LEU A 148 6.29 -10.66 -21.85
CA LEU A 148 6.52 -9.57 -20.90
C LEU A 148 5.32 -9.38 -19.96
N CYS A 149 4.10 -9.38 -20.50
CA CYS A 149 2.87 -9.28 -19.72
C CYS A 149 2.69 -10.46 -18.76
N GLU A 150 2.95 -11.70 -19.20
CA GLU A 150 2.93 -12.88 -18.36
C GLU A 150 3.96 -12.78 -17.22
N GLN A 151 5.16 -12.33 -17.53
CA GLN A 151 6.22 -12.15 -16.53
C GLN A 151 5.89 -11.05 -15.52
N MET A 152 5.32 -9.92 -15.98
CA MET A 152 4.87 -8.83 -15.12
C MET A 152 3.72 -9.27 -14.22
N GLY A 153 2.80 -10.10 -14.73
CA GLY A 153 1.64 -10.64 -14.02
C GLY A 153 1.96 -11.78 -13.05
N ARG A 154 3.22 -12.17 -12.87
CA ARG A 154 3.59 -13.23 -11.93
C ARG A 154 3.33 -12.83 -10.49
N THR A 155 2.63 -13.69 -9.77
CA THR A 155 2.35 -13.48 -8.34
C THR A 155 3.63 -13.65 -7.52
N PRO A 156 3.98 -12.67 -6.67
CA PRO A 156 5.10 -12.79 -5.74
C PRO A 156 4.92 -13.98 -4.78
N PRO A 157 6.02 -14.63 -4.35
CA PRO A 157 5.94 -15.77 -3.42
C PRO A 157 5.24 -15.46 -2.09
N TRP A 158 5.33 -14.21 -1.64
CA TRP A 158 4.71 -13.73 -0.41
C TRP A 158 3.23 -13.34 -0.56
N ALA A 159 2.69 -13.32 -1.79
CA ALA A 159 1.30 -12.95 -2.10
C ALA A 159 0.50 -14.15 -2.67
N LYS A 160 0.66 -15.34 -2.10
CA LYS A 160 -0.03 -16.55 -2.56
C LYS A 160 -1.54 -16.33 -2.67
N GLY A 161 -2.11 -16.74 -3.80
CA GLY A 161 -3.55 -16.63 -4.06
C GLY A 161 -3.98 -15.29 -4.68
N LEU A 162 -3.12 -14.28 -4.73
CA LEU A 162 -3.39 -13.04 -5.43
C LEU A 162 -3.32 -13.30 -6.94
N LYS A 163 -4.43 -13.02 -7.63
CA LYS A 163 -4.49 -13.11 -9.10
C LYS A 163 -4.05 -11.78 -9.68
N LEU A 164 -2.92 -11.77 -10.35
CA LEU A 164 -2.40 -10.62 -11.08
C LEU A 164 -2.51 -10.86 -12.59
N ARG A 165 -2.74 -9.79 -13.33
CA ARG A 165 -2.72 -9.75 -14.77
C ARG A 165 -2.07 -8.45 -15.20
N ALA A 166 -1.27 -8.51 -16.25
CA ALA A 166 -0.77 -7.34 -16.94
C ALA A 166 -1.24 -7.37 -18.40
N ASP A 167 -1.62 -6.23 -18.90
CA ASP A 167 -1.89 -5.97 -20.32
C ASP A 167 -0.84 -4.96 -20.81
N GLY A 168 -0.60 -4.93 -22.11
CA GLY A 168 0.40 -4.02 -22.67
C GLY A 168 0.16 -3.77 -24.16
N TYR A 169 0.88 -2.79 -24.67
CA TYR A 169 0.90 -2.43 -26.07
C TYR A 169 2.30 -1.96 -26.49
N THR A 170 2.56 -1.94 -27.78
CA THR A 170 3.82 -1.43 -28.35
C THR A 170 3.55 -0.09 -29.05
N THR A 171 4.49 0.84 -28.88
CA THR A 171 4.40 2.17 -29.46
C THR A 171 5.80 2.72 -29.73
N PRO A 172 6.02 3.55 -30.76
CA PRO A 172 7.33 4.17 -31.00
C PRO A 172 7.67 5.32 -30.05
N PHE A 173 6.71 5.79 -29.25
CA PHE A 173 6.87 6.84 -28.25
C PHE A 173 5.95 6.59 -27.05
N TYR A 174 6.33 7.07 -25.89
CA TYR A 174 5.47 6.95 -24.72
C TYR A 174 4.17 7.76 -24.89
N LYS A 175 3.05 7.11 -24.69
CA LYS A 175 1.72 7.73 -24.52
C LYS A 175 1.00 7.08 -23.36
N LYS A 176 0.22 7.87 -22.68
CA LYS A 176 -0.69 7.37 -21.65
C LYS A 176 -2.03 7.01 -22.30
N ASP A 177 -2.62 5.86 -21.91
CA ASP A 177 -3.98 5.48 -22.32
C ASP A 177 -5.04 6.37 -21.69
#